data_1f5fb87b80ff1dad6a77addd3d7f8568
#
_entry.id   1f5fb87b80ff1dad6a77addd3d7f8568
#
_cell.length_a   1.000
_cell.length_b   1.000
_cell.length_c   1.000
_cell.angle_alpha   90.00
_cell.angle_beta   90.00
_cell.angle_gamma   90.00
#
_symmetry.space_group_name_H-M   'P 1'
#
loop_
_entity.id
_entity.type
_entity.pdbx_description
1 polymer ?
#
loop_
_entity_poly.entity_id
_entity_poly.type
_entity_poly.pdbx_seq_one_letter_code
_entity_poly.pdbx_strand_id
1 'polypeptide(L)'
;MDLYPPGTMTSTHTGNPVCCAAALANIETIQREGLVENSRKVGRVLHSLLEEIRRNHSEVIGAVHGRGLVAGVHIVKPGSKEPDGDLAFRIVEECVKRGLLMFSPVGFGGATVKISPPLVITADAVREGAGVLDEAITAARNR
;
A
#
# COMPACT_ATOMS: atom_id res chain seq x y z
N MET A 1 6.95 16.29 27.90
CA MET A 1 5.64 16.22 27.24
C MET A 1 4.89 17.56 27.22
N ASP A 2 5.52 18.64 27.61
CA ASP A 2 4.87 19.95 27.68
C ASP A 2 5.12 20.83 26.45
N LEU A 3 5.25 20.21 25.28
CA LEU A 3 5.53 20.90 24.03
C LEU A 3 4.30 21.57 23.38
N TYR A 4 3.11 21.22 23.84
CA TYR A 4 1.86 21.70 23.28
C TYR A 4 0.99 22.38 24.34
N PRO A 5 0.39 23.54 24.03
CA PRO A 5 -0.56 24.18 24.93
C PRO A 5 -1.76 23.28 25.24
N PRO A 6 -2.41 23.43 26.42
CA PRO A 6 -3.64 22.71 26.73
C PRO A 6 -4.69 22.86 25.62
N GLY A 7 -5.34 21.74 25.25
CA GLY A 7 -6.40 21.74 24.23
C GLY A 7 -5.94 21.59 22.78
N THR A 8 -4.64 21.59 22.48
CA THR A 8 -4.15 21.43 21.09
C THR A 8 -4.10 19.99 20.59
N MET A 9 -4.15 19.00 21.49
CA MET A 9 -4.13 17.57 21.20
C MET A 9 -5.43 16.90 21.67
N THR A 10 -6.55 17.36 21.17
CA THR A 10 -7.86 16.81 21.50
C THR A 10 -8.58 16.27 20.26
N SER A 11 -9.48 15.31 20.45
CA SER A 11 -10.43 14.89 19.44
C SER A 11 -11.81 14.74 20.08
N THR A 12 -12.86 14.96 19.29
CA THR A 12 -14.26 14.82 19.75
C THR A 12 -14.58 13.43 20.29
N HIS A 13 -13.87 12.39 19.81
CA HIS A 13 -14.11 11.00 20.18
C HIS A 13 -13.14 10.45 21.23
N THR A 14 -12.23 11.28 21.75
CA THR A 14 -11.27 10.87 22.81
C THR A 14 -12.02 10.39 24.04
N GLY A 15 -11.67 9.19 24.53
CA GLY A 15 -12.30 8.59 25.70
C GLY A 15 -13.70 8.02 25.49
N ASN A 16 -14.23 8.00 24.26
CA ASN A 16 -15.52 7.35 23.98
C ASN A 16 -15.44 5.84 24.30
N PRO A 17 -16.32 5.30 25.18
CA PRO A 17 -16.23 3.91 25.63
C PRO A 17 -16.31 2.88 24.51
N VAL A 18 -17.14 3.14 23.49
CA VAL A 18 -17.30 2.24 22.32
C VAL A 18 -15.99 2.20 21.50
N CYS A 19 -15.40 3.37 21.25
CA CYS A 19 -14.12 3.44 20.54
C CYS A 19 -12.99 2.78 21.35
N CYS A 20 -12.96 2.94 22.66
CA CYS A 20 -11.98 2.28 23.54
C CYS A 20 -12.14 0.76 23.52
N ALA A 21 -13.35 0.25 23.60
CA ALA A 21 -13.63 -1.19 23.53
C ALA A 21 -13.23 -1.78 22.18
N ALA A 22 -13.55 -1.09 21.07
CA ALA A 22 -13.15 -1.50 19.74
C ALA A 22 -11.62 -1.49 19.56
N ALA A 23 -10.93 -0.46 20.07
CA ALA A 23 -9.47 -0.38 20.03
C ALA A 23 -8.82 -1.51 20.82
N LEU A 24 -9.33 -1.82 22.01
CA LEU A 24 -8.83 -2.93 22.84
C LEU A 24 -8.99 -4.26 22.12
N ALA A 25 -10.18 -4.56 21.61
CA ALA A 25 -10.44 -5.79 20.87
C ALA A 25 -9.56 -5.94 19.63
N ASN A 26 -9.26 -4.83 18.93
CA ASN A 26 -8.33 -4.82 17.80
C ASN A 26 -6.91 -5.18 18.23
N ILE A 27 -6.39 -4.56 19.29
CA ILE A 27 -5.05 -4.84 19.82
C ILE A 27 -4.94 -6.30 20.26
N GLU A 28 -5.91 -6.81 21.01
CA GLU A 28 -5.97 -8.20 21.46
C GLU A 28 -5.99 -9.18 20.27
N THR A 29 -6.73 -8.87 19.22
CA THR A 29 -6.78 -9.67 18.00
C THR A 29 -5.43 -9.69 17.27
N ILE A 30 -4.78 -8.53 17.12
CA ILE A 30 -3.45 -8.44 16.52
C ILE A 30 -2.44 -9.31 17.27
N GLN A 31 -2.49 -9.30 18.61
CA GLN A 31 -1.60 -10.11 19.45
C GLN A 31 -1.94 -11.60 19.37
N ARG A 32 -3.20 -11.96 19.58
CA ARG A 32 -3.69 -13.35 19.61
C ARG A 32 -3.41 -14.08 18.29
N GLU A 33 -3.62 -13.41 17.17
CA GLU A 33 -3.47 -13.99 15.83
C GLU A 33 -2.06 -13.82 15.25
N GLY A 34 -1.14 -13.19 15.98
CA GLY A 34 0.24 -13.02 15.55
C GLY A 34 0.39 -12.19 14.29
N LEU A 35 -0.48 -11.19 14.08
CA LEU A 35 -0.57 -10.46 12.82
C LEU A 35 0.68 -9.63 12.49
N VAL A 36 1.46 -9.23 13.49
CA VAL A 36 2.76 -8.58 13.27
C VAL A 36 3.74 -9.55 12.59
N GLU A 37 3.77 -10.82 13.03
CA GLU A 37 4.61 -11.84 12.42
C GLU A 37 4.11 -12.23 11.03
N ASN A 38 2.79 -12.31 10.82
CA ASN A 38 2.20 -12.51 9.49
C ASN A 38 2.61 -11.38 8.55
N SER A 39 2.49 -10.12 8.98
CA SER A 39 2.95 -8.96 8.20
C SER A 39 4.43 -9.04 7.85
N ARG A 40 5.27 -9.53 8.76
CA ARG A 40 6.70 -9.72 8.51
C ARG A 40 6.97 -10.81 7.47
N LYS A 41 6.29 -11.96 7.56
CA LYS A 41 6.46 -13.10 6.66
C LYS A 41 5.91 -12.80 5.26
N VAL A 42 4.64 -12.43 5.19
CA VAL A 42 3.94 -12.19 3.94
C VAL A 42 4.46 -10.91 3.26
N GLY A 43 4.87 -9.93 4.06
CA GLY A 43 5.53 -8.73 3.56
C GLY A 43 6.83 -9.01 2.81
N ARG A 44 7.64 -10.00 3.22
CA ARG A 44 8.82 -10.41 2.43
C ARG A 44 8.44 -10.93 1.05
N VAL A 45 7.35 -11.71 0.97
CA VAL A 45 6.83 -12.18 -0.32
C VAL A 45 6.37 -11.00 -1.17
N LEU A 46 5.60 -10.07 -0.59
CA LEU A 46 5.13 -8.87 -1.27
C LEU A 46 6.31 -8.07 -1.85
N HIS A 47 7.28 -7.71 -1.03
CA HIS A 47 8.42 -6.89 -1.48
C HIS A 47 9.29 -7.59 -2.52
N SER A 48 9.45 -8.92 -2.44
CA SER A 48 10.16 -9.69 -3.47
C SER A 48 9.45 -9.61 -4.83
N LEU A 49 8.14 -9.77 -4.85
CA LEU A 49 7.33 -9.67 -6.06
C LEU A 49 7.33 -8.24 -6.63
N LEU A 50 7.20 -7.22 -5.78
CA LEU A 50 7.26 -5.83 -6.23
C LEU A 50 8.61 -5.45 -6.82
N GLU A 51 9.72 -5.98 -6.30
CA GLU A 51 11.03 -5.79 -6.88
C GLU A 51 11.21 -6.54 -8.22
N GLU A 52 10.54 -7.68 -8.40
CA GLU A 52 10.47 -8.36 -9.68
C GLU A 52 9.68 -7.53 -10.70
N ILE A 53 8.50 -7.06 -10.34
CA ILE A 53 7.67 -6.16 -11.15
C ILE A 53 8.45 -4.89 -11.51
N ARG A 54 9.20 -4.30 -10.55
CA ARG A 54 10.03 -3.14 -10.82
C ARG A 54 11.10 -3.42 -11.87
N ARG A 55 11.71 -4.59 -11.85
CA ARG A 55 12.71 -4.97 -12.88
C ARG A 55 12.08 -5.14 -14.26
N ASN A 56 10.87 -5.73 -14.32
CA ASN A 56 10.13 -5.93 -15.57
C ASN A 56 9.64 -4.60 -16.18
N HIS A 57 9.38 -3.60 -15.34
CA HIS A 57 8.86 -2.28 -15.73
C HIS A 57 9.80 -1.13 -15.32
N SER A 58 11.11 -1.35 -15.39
CA SER A 58 12.12 -0.41 -14.92
C SER A 58 12.10 0.97 -15.60
N GLU A 59 11.45 1.08 -16.75
CA GLU A 59 11.26 2.34 -17.48
C GLU A 59 10.27 3.29 -16.78
N VAL A 60 9.27 2.73 -16.06
CA VAL A 60 8.17 3.50 -15.46
C VAL A 60 8.08 3.33 -13.94
N ILE A 61 8.79 2.38 -13.35
CA ILE A 61 8.87 2.22 -11.89
C ILE A 61 10.22 2.74 -11.40
N GLY A 62 10.21 3.94 -10.81
CA GLY A 62 11.42 4.57 -10.29
C GLY A 62 11.90 3.97 -8.97
N ALA A 63 10.97 3.59 -8.10
CA ALA A 63 11.31 3.04 -6.78
C ALA A 63 10.17 2.20 -6.20
N VAL A 64 10.54 1.25 -5.34
CA VAL A 64 9.62 0.53 -4.45
C VAL A 64 10.08 0.78 -3.02
N HIS A 65 9.18 1.25 -2.17
CA HIS A 65 9.45 1.53 -0.76
C HIS A 65 8.41 0.88 0.13
N GLY A 66 8.79 0.53 1.34
CA GLY A 66 7.86 0.03 2.34
C GLY A 66 8.47 -0.99 3.28
N ARG A 67 7.61 -1.51 4.16
CA ARG A 67 7.97 -2.56 5.14
C ARG A 67 6.75 -3.37 5.52
N GLY A 68 6.92 -4.67 5.71
CA GLY A 68 5.81 -5.58 6.02
C GLY A 68 4.75 -5.53 4.91
N LEU A 69 3.50 -5.38 5.26
CA LEU A 69 2.36 -5.31 4.33
C LEU A 69 2.01 -3.87 3.91
N VAL A 70 2.96 -2.95 3.97
CA VAL A 70 2.80 -1.60 3.42
C VAL A 70 3.89 -1.36 2.40
N ALA A 71 3.50 -1.01 1.17
CA ALA A 71 4.42 -0.66 0.11
C ALA A 71 3.89 0.51 -0.74
N GLY A 72 4.81 1.23 -1.35
CA GLY A 72 4.55 2.23 -2.36
C GLY A 72 5.40 1.96 -3.59
N VAL A 73 4.76 1.89 -4.75
CA VAL A 73 5.40 1.78 -6.06
C VAL A 73 5.35 3.15 -6.71
N HIS A 74 6.50 3.80 -6.83
CA HIS A 74 6.60 5.15 -7.39
C HIS A 74 6.74 5.09 -8.90
N ILE A 75 5.77 5.68 -9.59
CA ILE A 75 5.68 5.71 -11.04
C ILE A 75 6.35 6.98 -11.57
N VAL A 76 7.16 6.82 -12.61
CA VAL A 76 7.94 7.91 -13.21
C VAL A 76 7.75 7.92 -14.73
N LYS A 77 7.99 9.07 -15.33
CA LYS A 77 8.06 9.20 -16.79
C LYS A 77 9.26 8.43 -17.34
N PRO A 78 9.13 7.75 -18.49
CA PRO A 78 10.21 6.97 -19.06
C PRO A 78 11.52 7.76 -19.21
N GLY A 79 12.62 7.15 -18.77
CA GLY A 79 13.95 7.75 -18.86
C GLY A 79 14.22 8.91 -17.89
N SER A 80 13.32 9.19 -16.93
CA SER A 80 13.46 10.29 -15.99
C SER A 80 13.16 9.88 -14.55
N LYS A 81 13.30 10.81 -13.61
CA LYS A 81 12.85 10.69 -12.22
C LYS A 81 11.58 11.51 -11.96
N GLU A 82 11.02 12.12 -13.01
CA GLU A 82 9.83 12.95 -12.88
C GLU A 82 8.62 12.06 -12.60
N PRO A 83 7.79 12.37 -11.58
CA PRO A 83 6.61 11.60 -11.25
C PRO A 83 5.59 11.60 -12.38
N ASP A 84 4.98 10.44 -12.65
CA ASP A 84 3.89 10.27 -13.62
C ASP A 84 2.60 9.87 -12.89
N GLY A 85 1.87 10.87 -12.40
CA GLY A 85 0.59 10.68 -11.72
C GLY A 85 -0.51 10.15 -12.64
N ASP A 86 -0.50 10.54 -13.92
CA ASP A 86 -1.50 10.10 -14.90
C ASP A 86 -1.34 8.60 -15.20
N LEU A 87 -0.12 8.12 -15.37
CA LEU A 87 0.15 6.69 -15.53
C LEU A 87 -0.20 5.92 -14.25
N ALA A 88 0.16 6.45 -13.07
CA ALA A 88 -0.20 5.82 -11.80
C ALA A 88 -1.72 5.67 -11.65
N PHE A 89 -2.49 6.67 -12.05
CA PHE A 89 -3.95 6.62 -12.02
C PHE A 89 -4.49 5.56 -13.00
N ARG A 90 -4.01 5.51 -14.23
CA ARG A 90 -4.39 4.47 -15.21
C ARG A 90 -4.07 3.06 -14.71
N ILE A 91 -2.92 2.86 -14.04
CA ILE A 91 -2.57 1.57 -13.44
C ILE A 91 -3.62 1.15 -12.40
N VAL A 92 -4.02 2.06 -11.51
CA VAL A 92 -5.06 1.78 -10.52
C VAL A 92 -6.40 1.44 -11.18
N GLU A 93 -6.81 2.18 -12.22
CA GLU A 93 -8.02 1.86 -13.00
C GLU A 93 -7.95 0.45 -13.60
N GLU A 94 -6.81 0.08 -14.18
CA GLU A 94 -6.61 -1.26 -14.75
C GLU A 94 -6.61 -2.37 -13.69
N CYS A 95 -6.08 -2.11 -12.49
CA CYS A 95 -6.21 -3.02 -11.36
C CYS A 95 -7.68 -3.25 -10.99
N VAL A 96 -8.45 -2.18 -10.84
CA VAL A 96 -9.87 -2.25 -10.46
C VAL A 96 -10.69 -3.02 -11.51
N LYS A 97 -10.45 -2.78 -12.81
CA LYS A 97 -11.11 -3.54 -13.90
C LYS A 97 -10.82 -5.03 -13.87
N ARG A 98 -9.68 -5.44 -13.30
CA ARG A 98 -9.26 -6.84 -13.12
C ARG A 98 -9.65 -7.42 -11.75
N GLY A 99 -10.44 -6.69 -10.96
CA GLY A 99 -10.91 -7.13 -9.65
C GLY A 99 -9.96 -6.87 -8.48
N LEU A 100 -8.81 -6.22 -8.70
CA LEU A 100 -7.91 -5.80 -7.63
C LEU A 100 -8.28 -4.38 -7.16
N LEU A 101 -8.95 -4.30 -6.01
CA LEU A 101 -9.33 -3.01 -5.44
C LEU A 101 -8.09 -2.27 -4.91
N MET A 102 -7.85 -1.09 -5.45
CA MET A 102 -6.73 -0.23 -5.09
C MET A 102 -7.23 1.17 -4.69
N PHE A 103 -6.47 1.83 -3.84
CA PHE A 103 -6.70 3.24 -3.54
C PHE A 103 -6.18 4.12 -4.68
N SER A 104 -6.75 5.33 -4.79
CA SER A 104 -6.19 6.37 -5.65
C SER A 104 -4.70 6.58 -5.37
N PRO A 105 -3.87 6.84 -6.39
CA PRO A 105 -2.46 7.12 -6.18
C PRO A 105 -2.25 8.33 -5.27
N VAL A 106 -1.16 8.30 -4.52
CA VAL A 106 -0.82 9.30 -3.50
C VAL A 106 0.64 9.77 -3.64
N GLY A 107 1.11 10.55 -2.69
CA GLY A 107 2.51 10.96 -2.60
C GLY A 107 2.89 12.06 -3.57
N PHE A 108 4.19 12.22 -3.81
CA PHE A 108 4.73 13.29 -4.63
C PHE A 108 4.24 13.17 -6.08
N GLY A 109 3.62 14.23 -6.58
CA GLY A 109 3.03 14.26 -7.92
C GLY A 109 1.85 13.30 -8.13
N GLY A 110 1.24 12.75 -7.07
CA GLY A 110 0.19 11.74 -7.20
C GLY A 110 0.66 10.43 -7.85
N ALA A 111 1.97 10.15 -7.85
CA ALA A 111 2.58 9.10 -8.65
C ALA A 111 2.93 7.83 -7.88
N THR A 112 2.43 7.67 -6.66
CA THR A 112 2.70 6.48 -5.85
C THR A 112 1.47 5.59 -5.75
N VAL A 113 1.53 4.40 -6.36
CA VAL A 113 0.55 3.34 -6.15
C VAL A 113 0.79 2.72 -4.79
N LYS A 114 -0.14 2.96 -3.85
CA LYS A 114 -0.07 2.47 -2.48
C LYS A 114 -0.64 1.07 -2.37
N ILE A 115 0.09 0.17 -1.73
CA ILE A 115 -0.31 -1.20 -1.44
C ILE A 115 -0.35 -1.39 0.07
N SER A 116 -1.53 -1.72 0.60
CA SER A 116 -1.76 -1.84 2.04
C SER A 116 -2.89 -2.85 2.30
N PRO A 117 -2.65 -4.14 2.04
CA PRO A 117 -3.67 -5.17 2.25
C PRO A 117 -3.92 -5.42 3.75
N PRO A 118 -5.02 -6.10 4.11
CA PRO A 118 -5.29 -6.49 5.49
C PRO A 118 -4.16 -7.31 6.11
N LEU A 119 -3.90 -7.15 7.41
CA LEU A 119 -2.85 -7.88 8.12
C LEU A 119 -3.03 -9.41 8.10
N VAL A 120 -4.24 -9.89 7.87
CA VAL A 120 -4.61 -11.31 7.77
C VAL A 120 -4.39 -11.90 6.37
N ILE A 121 -3.93 -11.13 5.39
CA ILE A 121 -3.74 -11.60 4.01
C ILE A 121 -2.78 -12.78 3.95
N THR A 122 -3.06 -13.72 3.06
CA THR A 122 -2.20 -14.87 2.78
C THR A 122 -1.14 -14.57 1.73
N ALA A 123 -0.07 -15.36 1.71
CA ALA A 123 0.95 -15.24 0.67
C ALA A 123 0.41 -15.53 -0.74
N ASP A 124 -0.57 -16.40 -0.87
CA ASP A 124 -1.17 -16.75 -2.17
C ASP A 124 -2.02 -15.59 -2.71
N ALA A 125 -2.83 -14.95 -1.86
CA ALA A 125 -3.56 -13.75 -2.26
C ALA A 125 -2.62 -12.58 -2.64
N VAL A 126 -1.46 -12.46 -1.98
CA VAL A 126 -0.42 -11.49 -2.36
C VAL A 126 0.18 -11.81 -3.73
N ARG A 127 0.42 -13.09 -4.04
CA ARG A 127 0.92 -13.50 -5.37
C ARG A 127 -0.09 -13.20 -6.47
N GLU A 128 -1.36 -13.53 -6.22
CA GLU A 128 -2.46 -13.22 -7.15
C GLU A 128 -2.56 -11.71 -7.41
N GLY A 129 -2.61 -10.90 -6.35
CA GLY A 129 -2.68 -9.44 -6.48
C GLY A 129 -1.46 -8.83 -7.17
N ALA A 130 -0.26 -9.37 -6.94
CA ALA A 130 0.95 -8.93 -7.63
C ALA A 130 0.92 -9.27 -9.13
N GLY A 131 0.40 -10.43 -9.51
CA GLY A 131 0.20 -10.80 -10.91
C GLY A 131 -0.77 -9.84 -11.62
N VAL A 132 -1.89 -9.52 -10.97
CA VAL A 132 -2.85 -8.53 -11.50
C VAL A 132 -2.21 -7.14 -11.65
N LEU A 133 -1.38 -6.72 -10.70
CA LEU A 133 -0.67 -5.45 -10.78
C LEU A 133 0.31 -5.41 -11.97
N ASP A 134 1.06 -6.47 -12.22
CA ASP A 134 2.00 -6.60 -13.35
C ASP A 134 1.29 -6.47 -14.70
N GLU A 135 0.15 -7.18 -14.86
CA GLU A 135 -0.72 -7.09 -16.03
C GLU A 135 -1.31 -5.67 -16.20
N ALA A 136 -1.75 -5.06 -15.09
CA ALA A 136 -2.34 -3.73 -15.10
C ALA A 136 -1.31 -2.67 -15.53
N ILE A 137 -0.06 -2.76 -15.10
CA ILE A 137 1.02 -1.87 -15.52
C ILE A 137 1.26 -2.02 -17.02
N THR A 138 1.33 -3.26 -17.52
CA THR A 138 1.49 -3.54 -18.95
C THR A 138 0.37 -2.93 -19.77
N ALA A 139 -0.88 -3.11 -19.34
CA ALA A 139 -2.05 -2.58 -20.06
C ALA A 139 -2.13 -1.04 -20.02
N ALA A 140 -1.80 -0.43 -18.89
CA ALA A 140 -1.84 1.03 -18.74
C ALA A 140 -0.77 1.76 -19.59
N ARG A 141 0.37 1.12 -19.87
CA ARG A 141 1.44 1.65 -20.72
C ARG A 141 1.10 1.63 -22.20
N ASN A 142 0.25 0.71 -22.63
CA ASN A 142 -0.11 0.50 -24.04
C ASN A 142 -1.30 1.38 -24.49
N ARG A 143 -1.78 2.25 -23.62
CA ARG A 143 -2.83 3.24 -23.89
C ARG A 143 -2.23 4.63 -24.12
#